data_00e58ba3ed5e16a65ab58a895f10f030
#
_entry.id   00e58ba3ed5e16a65ab58a895f10f030
#
_cell.length_a   1.000
_cell.length_b   1.000
_cell.length_c   1.000
_cell.angle_alpha   90.00
_cell.angle_beta   90.00
_cell.angle_gamma   90.00
#
_symmetry.space_group_name_H-M   'P 1'
#
loop_
_entity.id
_entity.type
_entity.pdbx_description
1 polymer ?
#
loop_
_entity_poly.entity_id
_entity_poly.type
_entity_poly.pdbx_seq_one_letter_code
_entity_poly.pdbx_strand_id
1 'polypeptide(L)'
;ELWTTYYGNNGSDRFHAVKIDLFDHILFQGTTGSTSGMATAGTHQTIYGGGEEDVLIAQFDTNGHRIWSTYYGGEFSDRGRGIESDSAGNIYIGGLTESETGISTPGAHQENWTPGYINSVRQEDGYVAKFTSTGQIIWASYYGGDGYDRIWGISLDRDAEALYVAGGTQSNDYIGTPSGWQSER
;
A
#
# COMPACT_ATOMS: atom_id res chain seq x y z
N GLU A 1 22.77 17.50 8.86
CA GLU A 1 22.52 16.09 8.60
C GLU A 1 22.64 15.30 9.90
N LEU A 2 21.59 14.58 10.30
CA LEU A 2 21.62 13.78 11.53
C LEU A 2 22.13 12.36 11.24
N TRP A 3 21.57 11.73 10.21
CA TRP A 3 21.99 10.40 9.73
C TRP A 3 21.51 10.18 8.29
N THR A 4 22.15 9.22 7.63
CA THR A 4 21.78 8.71 6.30
C THR A 4 22.01 7.21 6.30
N THR A 5 21.12 6.45 5.68
CA THR A 5 21.26 5.00 5.57
C THR A 5 20.74 4.50 4.22
N TYR A 6 21.26 3.35 3.81
CA TYR A 6 20.66 2.55 2.75
C TYR A 6 19.71 1.53 3.36
N TYR A 7 18.62 1.24 2.67
CA TYR A 7 17.70 0.18 3.04
C TYR A 7 17.26 -0.58 1.78
N GLY A 8 17.74 -1.79 1.63
CA GLY A 8 17.53 -2.65 0.48
C GLY A 8 18.38 -3.91 0.59
N ASN A 9 18.23 -4.85 -0.34
CA ASN A 9 19.00 -6.08 -0.39
C ASN A 9 19.31 -6.49 -1.85
N ASN A 10 18.81 -7.65 -2.30
CA ASN A 10 19.23 -8.29 -3.56
C ASN A 10 18.41 -7.88 -4.79
N GLY A 11 17.43 -7.01 -4.63
CA GLY A 11 16.56 -6.50 -5.69
C GLY A 11 16.64 -5.00 -5.89
N SER A 12 15.71 -4.48 -6.67
CA SER A 12 15.50 -3.03 -6.80
C SER A 12 14.58 -2.56 -5.69
N ASP A 13 15.06 -1.61 -4.89
CA ASP A 13 14.34 -1.10 -3.72
C ASP A 13 14.15 0.41 -3.86
N ARG A 14 12.91 0.91 -3.70
CA ARG A 14 12.56 2.32 -3.84
C ARG A 14 11.53 2.71 -2.80
N PHE A 15 11.74 3.84 -2.12
CA PHE A 15 10.71 4.46 -1.28
C PHE A 15 10.05 5.61 -2.03
N HIS A 16 8.73 5.68 -1.92
CA HIS A 16 7.89 6.67 -2.62
C HIS A 16 7.22 7.65 -1.66
N ALA A 17 6.99 7.23 -0.42
CA ALA A 17 6.33 8.06 0.58
C ALA A 17 7.00 7.94 1.94
N VAL A 18 6.98 9.03 2.68
CA VAL A 18 7.50 9.14 4.05
C VAL A 18 6.50 9.92 4.90
N LYS A 19 6.31 9.47 6.15
CA LYS A 19 5.49 10.15 7.17
C LYS A 19 6.22 10.09 8.49
N ILE A 20 6.11 11.12 9.30
CA ILE A 20 6.47 11.10 10.72
C ILE A 20 5.16 10.95 11.49
N ASP A 21 5.07 9.93 12.36
CA ASP A 21 3.93 9.72 13.22
C ASP A 21 3.99 10.60 14.48
N LEU A 22 2.95 10.54 15.32
CA LEU A 22 2.89 11.33 16.56
C LEU A 22 3.82 10.82 17.67
N PHE A 23 4.53 9.73 17.43
CA PHE A 23 5.52 9.13 18.35
C PHE A 23 6.95 9.37 17.86
N ASP A 24 7.13 10.27 16.88
CA ASP A 24 8.42 10.58 16.24
C ASP A 24 9.03 9.39 15.47
N HIS A 25 8.27 8.36 15.13
CA HIS A 25 8.74 7.32 14.22
C HIS A 25 8.67 7.79 12.78
N ILE A 26 9.62 7.32 11.98
CA ILE A 26 9.68 7.59 10.55
C ILE A 26 9.12 6.38 9.80
N LEU A 27 8.00 6.59 9.15
CA LEU A 27 7.30 5.58 8.36
C LEU A 27 7.67 5.74 6.90
N PHE A 28 8.02 4.65 6.24
CA PHE A 28 8.30 4.62 4.81
C PHE A 28 7.38 3.62 4.12
N GLN A 29 6.93 3.97 2.94
CA GLN A 29 6.31 3.05 2.00
C GLN A 29 6.99 3.15 0.65
N GLY A 30 7.19 2.01 0.03
CA GLY A 30 7.77 1.91 -1.29
C GLY A 30 7.52 0.57 -1.94
N THR A 31 8.40 0.22 -2.82
CA THR A 31 8.42 -1.03 -3.58
C THR A 31 9.75 -1.71 -3.41
N THR A 32 9.75 -3.04 -3.34
CA THR A 32 10.95 -3.85 -3.24
C THR A 32 10.89 -5.04 -4.19
N GLY A 33 11.96 -5.25 -4.94
CA GLY A 33 12.23 -6.51 -5.65
C GLY A 33 13.16 -7.43 -4.85
N SER A 34 13.52 -7.04 -3.62
CA SER A 34 14.34 -7.86 -2.73
C SER A 34 13.51 -8.96 -2.09
N THR A 35 13.82 -10.21 -2.41
CA THR A 35 13.03 -11.39 -2.01
C THR A 35 13.37 -11.93 -0.62
N SER A 36 14.32 -11.32 0.07
CA SER A 36 14.75 -11.73 1.43
C SER A 36 15.34 -10.57 2.22
N GLY A 37 15.36 -10.70 3.55
CA GLY A 37 16.04 -9.77 4.45
C GLY A 37 15.33 -8.44 4.69
N MET A 38 14.19 -8.20 4.03
CA MET A 38 13.48 -6.93 4.11
C MET A 38 12.45 -6.89 5.24
N ALA A 39 11.84 -8.01 5.59
CA ALA A 39 10.80 -8.06 6.62
C ALA A 39 11.35 -8.48 7.99
N THR A 40 10.66 -8.05 9.04
CA THR A 40 10.92 -8.39 10.45
C THR A 40 10.01 -9.53 10.88
N ALA A 41 10.52 -10.48 11.64
CA ALA A 41 9.69 -11.56 12.19
C ALA A 41 8.55 -11.02 13.05
N GLY A 42 7.34 -11.61 12.89
CA GLY A 42 6.15 -11.22 13.62
C GLY A 42 5.36 -10.04 13.01
N THR A 43 5.73 -9.55 11.82
CA THR A 43 4.92 -8.61 11.06
C THR A 43 3.95 -9.33 10.12
N HIS A 44 3.12 -8.59 9.38
CA HIS A 44 2.05 -9.14 8.54
C HIS A 44 2.56 -10.17 7.52
N GLN A 45 3.56 -9.80 6.72
CA GLN A 45 4.09 -10.65 5.65
C GLN A 45 5.62 -10.65 5.70
N THR A 46 6.18 -11.78 6.07
CA THR A 46 7.64 -11.95 6.22
C THR A 46 8.30 -12.58 4.99
N ILE A 47 7.51 -13.10 4.07
CA ILE A 47 7.94 -13.73 2.82
C ILE A 47 7.46 -12.88 1.66
N TYR A 48 8.35 -12.65 0.69
CA TYR A 48 8.03 -11.97 -0.56
C TYR A 48 6.91 -12.73 -1.29
N GLY A 49 5.89 -11.98 -1.75
CA GLY A 49 4.68 -12.57 -2.36
C GLY A 49 4.90 -13.10 -3.76
N GLY A 50 5.54 -12.32 -4.61
CA GLY A 50 5.79 -12.71 -6.00
C GLY A 50 5.97 -11.54 -6.97
N GLY A 51 5.89 -11.83 -8.26
CA GLY A 51 6.02 -10.82 -9.30
C GLY A 51 7.42 -10.18 -9.39
N GLU A 52 7.47 -8.96 -9.91
CA GLU A 52 8.71 -8.19 -10.00
C GLU A 52 8.97 -7.37 -8.74
N GLU A 53 7.93 -6.88 -8.08
CA GLU A 53 7.99 -5.96 -6.94
C GLU A 53 6.82 -6.19 -5.99
N ASP A 54 7.08 -6.20 -4.67
CA ASP A 54 6.07 -6.09 -3.62
C ASP A 54 6.14 -4.71 -2.96
N VAL A 55 5.06 -4.32 -2.30
CA VAL A 55 5.08 -3.17 -1.38
C VAL A 55 5.97 -3.47 -0.19
N LEU A 56 6.76 -2.49 0.21
CA LEU A 56 7.54 -2.52 1.43
C LEU A 56 7.07 -1.39 2.35
N ILE A 57 6.73 -1.75 3.59
CA ILE A 57 6.44 -0.80 4.66
C ILE A 57 7.52 -0.95 5.71
N ALA A 58 8.07 0.15 6.18
CA ALA A 58 9.10 0.14 7.21
C ALA A 58 8.92 1.28 8.20
N GLN A 59 9.19 0.99 9.47
CA GLN A 59 9.22 1.98 10.57
C GLN A 59 10.62 2.05 11.16
N PHE A 60 11.10 3.28 11.34
CA PHE A 60 12.41 3.59 11.93
C PHE A 60 12.26 4.53 13.12
N ASP A 61 13.19 4.46 14.05
CA ASP A 61 13.35 5.46 15.10
C ASP A 61 14.08 6.72 14.59
N THR A 62 14.15 7.75 15.42
CA THR A 62 14.83 9.01 15.12
C THR A 62 16.34 8.88 14.95
N ASN A 63 16.94 7.75 15.34
CA ASN A 63 18.36 7.46 15.17
C ASN A 63 18.66 6.67 13.89
N GLY A 64 17.62 6.34 13.11
CA GLY A 64 17.74 5.57 11.87
C GLY A 64 17.81 4.06 12.07
N HIS A 65 17.44 3.54 13.24
CA HIS A 65 17.33 2.11 13.46
C HIS A 65 15.96 1.62 13.03
N ARG A 66 15.92 0.55 12.23
CA ARG A 66 14.68 -0.09 11.85
C ARG A 66 14.00 -0.71 13.07
N ILE A 67 12.76 -0.30 13.35
CA ILE A 67 11.91 -0.89 14.38
C ILE A 67 11.27 -2.16 13.82
N TRP A 68 10.61 -2.06 12.68
CA TRP A 68 10.06 -3.20 11.93
C TRP A 68 9.89 -2.87 10.45
N SER A 69 9.66 -3.90 9.67
CA SER A 69 9.24 -3.79 8.26
C SER A 69 8.49 -5.02 7.83
N THR A 70 7.63 -4.88 6.82
CA THR A 70 6.83 -5.96 6.26
C THR A 70 6.72 -5.80 4.75
N TYR A 71 6.66 -6.93 4.05
CA TYR A 71 6.11 -6.94 2.70
C TYR A 71 4.59 -6.77 2.76
N TYR A 72 4.02 -6.40 1.64
CA TYR A 72 2.60 -6.45 1.38
C TYR A 72 2.40 -6.62 -0.12
N GLY A 73 1.89 -7.77 -0.53
CA GLY A 73 1.69 -8.11 -1.92
C GLY A 73 1.27 -9.57 -2.11
N GLY A 74 0.87 -9.89 -3.31
CA GLY A 74 0.48 -11.23 -3.72
C GLY A 74 1.42 -11.82 -4.76
N GLU A 75 0.85 -12.54 -5.71
CA GLU A 75 1.60 -13.33 -6.69
C GLU A 75 2.14 -12.54 -7.88
N PHE A 76 1.71 -11.27 -8.05
CA PHE A 76 2.15 -10.37 -9.12
C PHE A 76 2.77 -9.09 -8.55
N SER A 77 2.95 -8.07 -9.40
CA SER A 77 3.60 -6.83 -8.98
C SER A 77 2.68 -5.92 -8.17
N ASP A 78 3.19 -5.45 -7.03
CA ASP A 78 2.49 -4.59 -6.09
C ASP A 78 3.34 -3.37 -5.74
N ARG A 79 2.76 -2.16 -5.83
CA ARG A 79 3.52 -0.91 -5.70
C ARG A 79 2.90 0.04 -4.70
N GLY A 80 3.71 0.52 -3.76
CA GLY A 80 3.33 1.52 -2.77
C GLY A 80 3.41 2.95 -3.32
N ARG A 81 2.48 3.84 -2.87
CA ARG A 81 2.45 5.24 -3.28
C ARG A 81 2.21 6.24 -2.17
N GLY A 82 1.37 5.96 -1.21
CA GLY A 82 1.01 6.89 -0.15
C GLY A 82 0.95 6.24 1.22
N ILE A 83 1.43 6.95 2.26
CA ILE A 83 1.44 6.49 3.64
C ILE A 83 0.93 7.60 4.56
N GLU A 84 0.07 7.24 5.49
CA GLU A 84 -0.46 8.08 6.57
C GLU A 84 -0.49 7.32 7.89
N SER A 85 -0.64 8.06 9.01
CA SER A 85 -0.81 7.47 10.33
C SER A 85 -1.84 8.22 11.16
N ASP A 86 -2.62 7.47 11.96
CA ASP A 86 -3.54 8.04 12.94
C ASP A 86 -2.87 8.31 14.30
N SER A 87 -3.63 8.92 15.23
CA SER A 87 -3.16 9.24 16.58
C SER A 87 -2.88 8.01 17.45
N ALA A 88 -3.38 6.85 17.09
CA ALA A 88 -3.09 5.58 17.76
C ALA A 88 -1.84 4.88 17.19
N GLY A 89 -1.21 5.48 16.15
CA GLY A 89 -0.06 4.92 15.45
C GLY A 89 -0.42 3.85 14.42
N ASN A 90 -1.71 3.67 14.10
CA ASN A 90 -2.07 2.81 12.98
C ASN A 90 -1.63 3.45 11.66
N ILE A 91 -1.22 2.61 10.72
CA ILE A 91 -0.63 3.03 9.47
C ILE A 91 -1.59 2.72 8.33
N TYR A 92 -1.81 3.69 7.46
CA TYR A 92 -2.64 3.57 6.27
C TYR A 92 -1.75 3.67 5.05
N ILE A 93 -1.97 2.81 4.09
CA ILE A 93 -1.24 2.80 2.83
C ILE A 93 -2.18 2.74 1.64
N GLY A 94 -1.70 3.23 0.51
CA GLY A 94 -2.37 3.12 -0.78
C GLY A 94 -1.38 2.95 -1.92
N GLY A 95 -1.83 2.39 -3.01
CA GLY A 95 -1.00 2.11 -4.17
C GLY A 95 -1.76 1.40 -5.28
N LEU A 96 -1.06 0.52 -5.97
CA LEU A 96 -1.60 -0.25 -7.08
C LEU A 96 -1.10 -1.70 -7.03
N THR A 97 -1.89 -2.61 -7.53
CA THR A 97 -1.66 -4.05 -7.49
C THR A 97 -2.07 -4.72 -8.80
N GLU A 98 -1.30 -5.70 -9.22
CA GLU A 98 -1.65 -6.65 -10.26
C GLU A 98 -2.08 -8.01 -9.67
N SER A 99 -2.00 -8.17 -8.34
CA SER A 99 -2.24 -9.43 -7.64
C SER A 99 -3.73 -9.69 -7.43
N GLU A 100 -4.17 -10.91 -7.70
CA GLU A 100 -5.55 -11.36 -7.51
C GLU A 100 -5.82 -11.83 -6.09
N THR A 101 -4.76 -12.17 -5.36
CA THR A 101 -4.83 -12.68 -3.98
C THR A 101 -3.80 -11.98 -3.10
N GLY A 102 -3.95 -12.10 -1.78
CA GLY A 102 -2.99 -11.56 -0.83
C GLY A 102 -3.12 -10.06 -0.55
N ILE A 103 -4.10 -9.37 -1.15
CA ILE A 103 -4.28 -7.92 -1.01
C ILE A 103 -5.43 -7.59 -0.06
N SER A 104 -6.62 -8.11 -0.27
CA SER A 104 -7.80 -7.76 0.53
C SER A 104 -7.96 -8.63 1.77
N THR A 105 -8.76 -8.15 2.70
CA THR A 105 -9.20 -8.91 3.87
C THR A 105 -10.69 -9.22 3.78
N PRO A 106 -11.18 -10.29 4.43
CA PRO A 106 -12.61 -10.60 4.50
C PRO A 106 -13.43 -9.42 5.04
N GLY A 107 -14.57 -9.12 4.41
CA GLY A 107 -15.45 -8.00 4.75
C GLY A 107 -14.99 -6.64 4.18
N ALA A 108 -14.00 -6.62 3.30
CA ALA A 108 -13.55 -5.42 2.63
C ALA A 108 -14.61 -4.82 1.70
N HIS A 109 -14.47 -3.53 1.37
CA HIS A 109 -15.33 -2.86 0.38
C HIS A 109 -15.30 -3.61 -0.97
N GLN A 110 -14.11 -4.01 -1.41
CA GLN A 110 -13.90 -4.84 -2.59
C GLN A 110 -12.91 -5.96 -2.23
N GLU A 111 -13.45 -7.18 -2.06
CA GLU A 111 -12.64 -8.34 -1.67
C GLU A 111 -11.87 -8.95 -2.82
N ASN A 112 -12.37 -8.82 -4.04
CA ASN A 112 -11.80 -9.46 -5.20
C ASN A 112 -11.22 -8.44 -6.17
N TRP A 113 -10.07 -8.77 -6.73
CA TRP A 113 -9.53 -8.06 -7.88
C TRP A 113 -10.52 -8.13 -9.05
N THR A 114 -10.71 -7.02 -9.76
CA THR A 114 -11.57 -7.00 -10.94
C THR A 114 -10.76 -7.38 -12.16
N PRO A 115 -11.03 -8.54 -12.79
CA PRO A 115 -10.26 -9.00 -13.93
C PRO A 115 -10.33 -8.01 -15.10
N GLY A 116 -9.23 -7.36 -15.41
CA GLY A 116 -9.08 -6.51 -16.57
C GLY A 116 -7.86 -6.94 -17.40
N TYR A 117 -8.05 -7.06 -18.72
CA TYR A 117 -6.96 -7.28 -19.68
C TYR A 117 -7.17 -6.37 -20.88
N ILE A 118 -6.22 -5.49 -21.15
CA ILE A 118 -6.20 -4.68 -22.37
C ILE A 118 -5.04 -5.19 -23.23
N ASN A 119 -5.36 -5.66 -24.44
CA ASN A 119 -4.37 -6.25 -25.36
C ASN A 119 -3.51 -7.36 -24.73
N SER A 120 -4.13 -8.22 -23.93
CA SER A 120 -3.47 -9.30 -23.17
C SER A 120 -2.50 -8.81 -22.08
N VAL A 121 -2.52 -7.55 -21.73
CA VAL A 121 -1.78 -6.99 -20.58
C VAL A 121 -2.72 -6.93 -19.39
N ARG A 122 -2.29 -7.51 -18.26
CA ARG A 122 -2.99 -7.45 -16.98
C ARG A 122 -3.14 -6.00 -16.54
N GLN A 123 -4.32 -5.65 -16.03
CA GLN A 123 -4.59 -4.32 -15.51
C GLN A 123 -4.27 -4.25 -14.02
N GLU A 124 -3.97 -3.06 -13.54
CA GLU A 124 -3.72 -2.78 -12.13
C GLU A 124 -5.00 -2.24 -11.49
N ASP A 125 -5.32 -2.70 -10.28
CA ASP A 125 -6.30 -2.06 -9.41
C ASP A 125 -5.59 -1.22 -8.35
N GLY A 126 -6.25 -0.18 -7.86
CA GLY A 126 -5.86 0.48 -6.63
C GLY A 126 -6.05 -0.44 -5.42
N TYR A 127 -5.33 -0.17 -4.35
CA TYR A 127 -5.60 -0.77 -3.05
C TYR A 127 -5.45 0.26 -1.94
N VAL A 128 -6.15 0.02 -0.84
CA VAL A 128 -5.96 0.69 0.45
C VAL A 128 -5.85 -0.34 1.55
N ALA A 129 -4.97 -0.11 2.53
CA ALA A 129 -4.83 -1.00 3.66
C ALA A 129 -4.50 -0.24 4.95
N LYS A 130 -4.94 -0.80 6.08
CA LYS A 130 -4.64 -0.32 7.43
C LYS A 130 -3.88 -1.38 8.21
N PHE A 131 -2.81 -0.95 8.86
CA PHE A 131 -1.97 -1.77 9.72
C PHE A 131 -1.95 -1.22 11.15
N THR A 132 -1.67 -2.07 12.11
CA THR A 132 -1.32 -1.64 13.47
C THR A 132 0.02 -0.93 13.49
N SER A 133 0.34 -0.23 14.59
CA SER A 133 1.67 0.35 14.86
C SER A 133 2.81 -0.69 14.91
N THR A 134 2.48 -1.98 14.95
CA THR A 134 3.43 -3.12 14.97
C THR A 134 3.50 -3.86 13.64
N GLY A 135 2.89 -3.33 12.57
CA GLY A 135 2.94 -3.91 11.23
C GLY A 135 2.05 -5.13 10.99
N GLN A 136 0.98 -5.30 11.78
CA GLN A 136 -0.05 -6.31 11.53
C GLN A 136 -1.21 -5.71 10.75
N ILE A 137 -1.75 -6.44 9.77
CA ILE A 137 -2.88 -5.95 8.98
C ILE A 137 -4.16 -5.89 9.85
N ILE A 138 -4.93 -4.82 9.70
CA ILE A 138 -6.25 -4.65 10.31
C ILE A 138 -7.32 -4.88 9.27
N TRP A 139 -7.23 -4.21 8.14
CA TRP A 139 -8.09 -4.40 6.97
C TRP A 139 -7.37 -3.94 5.70
N ALA A 140 -7.79 -4.48 4.58
CA ALA A 140 -7.37 -4.03 3.26
C ALA A 140 -8.43 -4.31 2.21
N SER A 141 -8.48 -3.48 1.17
CA SER A 141 -9.44 -3.54 0.09
C SER A 141 -8.80 -3.21 -1.24
N TYR A 142 -9.23 -3.87 -2.29
CA TYR A 142 -9.07 -3.34 -3.65
C TYR A 142 -9.93 -2.10 -3.84
N TYR A 143 -9.58 -1.30 -4.84
CA TYR A 143 -10.36 -0.19 -5.33
C TYR A 143 -10.11 -0.02 -6.83
N GLY A 144 -10.98 -0.60 -7.64
CA GLY A 144 -10.84 -0.62 -9.09
C GLY A 144 -12.03 -1.22 -9.79
N GLY A 145 -12.03 -1.14 -11.11
CA GLY A 145 -13.04 -1.67 -12.00
C GLY A 145 -12.42 -2.47 -13.16
N ASP A 146 -12.98 -2.30 -14.36
CA ASP A 146 -12.59 -3.08 -15.55
C ASP A 146 -11.35 -2.55 -16.30
N GLY A 147 -10.71 -1.48 -15.81
CA GLY A 147 -9.56 -0.82 -16.43
C GLY A 147 -8.36 -0.69 -15.51
N TYR A 148 -7.42 0.18 -15.87
CA TYR A 148 -6.31 0.56 -15.00
C TYR A 148 -6.79 1.50 -13.90
N ASP A 149 -6.57 1.12 -12.65
CA ASP A 149 -6.92 1.93 -11.49
C ASP A 149 -5.73 2.04 -10.55
N ARG A 150 -5.41 3.25 -10.13
CA ARG A 150 -4.19 3.53 -9.36
C ARG A 150 -4.47 4.57 -8.31
N ILE A 151 -4.07 4.30 -7.08
CA ILE A 151 -4.04 5.29 -6.02
C ILE A 151 -2.63 5.88 -5.98
N TRP A 152 -2.54 7.21 -6.17
CA TRP A 152 -1.29 7.95 -6.16
C TRP A 152 -0.99 8.61 -4.81
N GLY A 153 -2.05 8.96 -4.08
CA GLY A 153 -1.92 9.63 -2.80
C GLY A 153 -3.08 9.33 -1.88
N ILE A 154 -2.80 9.38 -0.60
CA ILE A 154 -3.80 9.23 0.47
C ILE A 154 -3.62 10.33 1.49
N SER A 155 -4.69 10.67 2.19
CA SER A 155 -4.65 11.59 3.34
C SER A 155 -5.73 11.22 4.34
N LEU A 156 -5.41 11.29 5.63
CA LEU A 156 -6.39 11.19 6.71
C LEU A 156 -6.93 12.58 7.07
N ASP A 157 -8.19 12.65 7.43
CA ASP A 157 -8.71 13.84 8.11
C ASP A 157 -8.11 13.98 9.54
N ARG A 158 -8.37 15.11 10.18
CA ARG A 158 -7.78 15.41 11.49
C ARG A 158 -8.16 14.41 12.58
N ASP A 159 -9.36 13.85 12.49
CA ASP A 159 -9.93 12.96 13.50
C ASP A 159 -9.72 11.48 13.14
N ALA A 160 -9.07 11.22 11.98
CA ALA A 160 -8.83 9.89 11.40
C ALA A 160 -10.13 9.06 11.20
N GLU A 161 -11.25 9.73 10.96
CA GLU A 161 -12.53 9.10 10.66
C GLU A 161 -12.69 8.78 9.18
N ALA A 162 -12.01 9.54 8.32
CA ALA A 162 -12.06 9.35 6.87
C ALA A 162 -10.66 9.27 6.25
N LEU A 163 -10.47 8.29 5.37
CA LEU A 163 -9.32 8.18 4.49
C LEU A 163 -9.71 8.69 3.10
N TYR A 164 -9.05 9.76 2.66
CA TYR A 164 -9.18 10.31 1.32
C TYR A 164 -8.14 9.70 0.41
N VAL A 165 -8.56 9.35 -0.79
CA VAL A 165 -7.68 8.79 -1.83
C VAL A 165 -7.75 9.64 -3.08
N ALA A 166 -6.61 9.76 -3.77
CA ALA A 166 -6.52 10.43 -5.06
C ALA A 166 -5.73 9.55 -6.02
N GLY A 167 -6.22 9.45 -7.26
CA GLY A 167 -5.60 8.56 -8.22
C GLY A 167 -6.08 8.76 -9.64
N GLY A 168 -5.82 7.79 -10.48
CA GLY A 168 -6.28 7.73 -11.85
C GLY A 168 -7.07 6.46 -12.10
N THR A 169 -8.08 6.55 -12.96
CA THR A 169 -8.90 5.42 -13.38
C THR A 169 -9.05 5.40 -14.91
N GLN A 170 -9.08 4.19 -15.46
CA GLN A 170 -9.53 3.92 -16.83
C GLN A 170 -10.80 3.08 -16.84
N SER A 171 -11.30 2.71 -15.68
CA SER A 171 -12.55 1.96 -15.52
C SER A 171 -13.77 2.83 -15.82
N ASN A 172 -14.82 2.19 -16.34
CA ASN A 172 -16.12 2.82 -16.60
C ASN A 172 -17.11 2.54 -15.48
N ASP A 173 -16.83 1.62 -14.59
CA ASP A 173 -17.70 1.17 -13.51
C ASP A 173 -16.94 1.03 -12.18
N TYR A 174 -17.68 0.80 -11.09
CA TYR A 174 -17.17 0.56 -9.72
C TYR A 174 -16.36 1.68 -9.06
N ILE A 175 -16.13 2.83 -9.73
CA ILE A 175 -15.35 3.95 -9.19
C ILE A 175 -16.24 5.06 -8.64
N GLY A 176 -17.19 5.53 -9.46
CA GLY A 176 -18.08 6.61 -9.08
C GLY A 176 -19.29 6.11 -8.27
N THR A 177 -19.77 6.95 -7.35
CA THR A 177 -21.04 6.70 -6.65
C THR A 177 -22.13 7.64 -7.17
N PRO A 178 -23.42 7.26 -7.13
CA PRO A 178 -24.52 8.11 -7.61
C PRO A 178 -24.59 9.49 -6.96
N SER A 179 -24.02 9.67 -5.76
CA SER A 179 -23.96 10.94 -5.04
C SER A 179 -22.69 11.74 -5.33
N GLY A 180 -21.77 11.21 -6.09
CA GLY A 180 -20.53 11.90 -6.46
C GLY A 180 -20.78 13.04 -7.45
N TRP A 181 -19.81 13.99 -7.56
CA TRP A 181 -19.86 15.08 -8.53
C TRP A 181 -19.98 14.57 -9.98
N GLN A 182 -19.25 13.50 -10.28
CA GLN A 182 -19.33 12.77 -11.55
C GLN A 182 -19.37 11.28 -11.23
N SER A 183 -20.51 10.65 -11.49
CA SER A 183 -20.74 9.22 -11.20
C SER A 183 -20.39 8.30 -12.38
N GLU A 184 -20.24 8.86 -13.56
CA GLU A 184 -19.93 8.14 -14.81
C GLU A 184 -18.78 8.85 -15.56
N ARG A 185 -18.02 8.08 -16.31
CA ARG A 185 -16.90 8.54 -17.14
C ARG A 185 -17.32 8.78 -18.57
#